data_281ce41bc3ef6d5716fb9aa9a3849709
#
_entry.id   281ce41bc3ef6d5716fb9aa9a3849709
#
_cell.length_a   1.000
_cell.length_b   1.000
_cell.length_c   1.000
_cell.angle_alpha   90.00
_cell.angle_beta   90.00
_cell.angle_gamma   90.00
#
_symmetry.space_group_name_H-M   'P 1'
#
loop_
_entity.id
_entity.type
_entity.pdbx_description
1 polymer ?
#
loop_
_entity_poly.entity_id
_entity_poly.type
_entity_poly.pdbx_seq_one_letter_code
_entity_poly.pdbx_strand_id
1 'polypeptide(L)'
;MHTRPAPIRARETSRPDRPRPVIVSPMRVHNFSAGPAQLPLPVLERAASELTDWRGSGMSVLEVSHRGADFIECAADAEAALRSVAGVPDDYRVLFLAGGATGQFSAIPANLTARGDAVAFLNTGQWSAKAIKEARRAGAVVEVIADEAASSYTTTPDPGSFAVPDGARYLHYTPNETIGG
;
A
#
# COMPACT_ATOMS: atom_id res chain seq x y z
N MET A 1 0.50 -60.83 -31.35
CA MET A 1 1.68 -59.99 -31.63
C MET A 1 1.20 -58.58 -31.95
N HIS A 2 1.30 -57.66 -30.97
CA HIS A 2 0.94 -56.23 -31.17
C HIS A 2 2.24 -55.44 -31.24
N THR A 3 2.57 -54.94 -32.44
CA THR A 3 3.69 -54.07 -32.68
C THR A 3 3.37 -52.63 -32.20
N ARG A 4 4.14 -52.13 -31.25
CA ARG A 4 4.08 -50.73 -30.82
C ARG A 4 4.66 -49.81 -31.91
N PRO A 5 3.99 -48.68 -32.22
CA PRO A 5 4.56 -47.68 -33.12
C PRO A 5 5.76 -46.96 -32.47
N ALA A 6 6.77 -46.64 -33.30
CA ALA A 6 7.98 -45.92 -32.90
C ALA A 6 7.67 -44.46 -32.53
N PRO A 7 8.43 -43.85 -31.62
CA PRO A 7 8.23 -42.47 -31.21
C PRO A 7 8.61 -41.49 -32.32
N ILE A 8 7.73 -40.54 -32.61
CA ILE A 8 7.97 -39.45 -33.55
C ILE A 8 9.01 -38.48 -32.92
N ARG A 9 10.19 -38.42 -33.52
CA ARG A 9 11.17 -37.40 -33.17
C ARG A 9 10.70 -36.02 -33.66
N ALA A 10 10.42 -35.12 -32.75
CA ALA A 10 10.21 -33.71 -33.06
C ALA A 10 11.48 -33.12 -33.69
N ARG A 11 11.36 -32.53 -34.88
CA ARG A 11 12.43 -31.71 -35.47
C ARG A 11 12.56 -30.45 -34.67
N GLU A 12 13.71 -30.29 -34.00
CA GLU A 12 14.14 -29.01 -33.45
C GLU A 12 14.39 -28.02 -34.60
N THR A 13 13.42 -27.14 -34.84
CA THR A 13 13.65 -25.99 -35.70
C THR A 13 14.34 -24.92 -34.86
N SER A 14 15.66 -24.80 -35.02
CA SER A 14 16.43 -23.67 -34.45
C SER A 14 15.86 -22.36 -35.03
N ARG A 15 15.14 -21.61 -34.21
CA ARG A 15 14.73 -20.24 -34.55
C ARG A 15 16.01 -19.40 -34.66
N PRO A 16 16.19 -18.61 -35.75
CA PRO A 16 17.32 -17.71 -35.85
C PRO A 16 17.32 -16.75 -34.65
N ASP A 17 18.50 -16.62 -34.04
CA ASP A 17 18.75 -15.71 -32.90
C ASP A 17 18.43 -14.27 -33.36
N ARG A 18 17.28 -13.77 -32.95
CA ARG A 18 16.91 -12.38 -33.21
C ARG A 18 17.83 -11.51 -32.34
N PRO A 19 18.55 -10.54 -32.94
CA PRO A 19 19.36 -9.64 -32.15
C PRO A 19 18.44 -8.98 -31.11
N ARG A 20 18.85 -9.10 -29.82
CA ARG A 20 18.14 -8.43 -28.73
C ARG A 20 18.19 -6.94 -29.02
N PRO A 21 17.05 -6.22 -28.98
CA PRO A 21 17.07 -4.77 -29.17
C PRO A 21 18.03 -4.19 -28.13
N VAL A 22 18.96 -3.36 -28.61
CA VAL A 22 19.79 -2.54 -27.72
C VAL A 22 18.82 -1.59 -27.03
N ILE A 23 18.46 -1.89 -25.79
CA ILE A 23 17.70 -1.02 -24.94
C ILE A 23 18.66 0.12 -24.60
N VAL A 24 18.65 1.19 -25.39
CA VAL A 24 19.18 2.47 -24.94
C VAL A 24 18.34 2.81 -23.72
N SER A 25 18.94 2.74 -22.54
CA SER A 25 18.24 3.06 -21.30
C SER A 25 17.69 4.47 -21.43
N PRO A 26 16.38 4.68 -21.59
CA PRO A 26 15.84 6.02 -21.70
C PRO A 26 16.23 6.75 -20.41
N MET A 27 16.70 8.00 -20.57
CA MET A 27 16.97 8.83 -19.39
C MET A 27 15.73 8.86 -18.51
N ARG A 28 15.85 8.40 -17.25
CA ARG A 28 14.71 8.32 -16.34
C ARG A 28 14.12 9.71 -16.13
N VAL A 29 12.82 9.85 -16.34
CA VAL A 29 12.11 11.08 -16.03
C VAL A 29 11.98 11.25 -14.51
N HIS A 30 12.03 12.48 -14.04
CA HIS A 30 11.73 12.80 -12.65
C HIS A 30 10.21 12.76 -12.43
N ASN A 31 9.76 11.85 -11.59
CA ASN A 31 8.35 11.71 -11.24
C ASN A 31 8.12 12.19 -9.80
N PHE A 32 7.49 13.37 -9.68
CA PHE A 32 7.13 13.99 -8.40
C PHE A 32 5.64 13.81 -8.05
N SER A 33 4.97 12.80 -8.63
CA SER A 33 3.57 12.52 -8.29
C SER A 33 3.42 12.21 -6.81
N ALA A 34 2.28 12.57 -6.25
CA ALA A 34 1.94 12.33 -4.84
C ALA A 34 1.67 10.84 -4.49
N GLY A 35 2.01 9.96 -5.41
CA GLY A 35 1.94 8.50 -5.33
C GLY A 35 1.11 7.91 -6.48
N PRO A 36 1.66 6.90 -7.18
CA PRO A 36 3.02 6.38 -7.04
C PRO A 36 4.07 7.37 -7.56
N ALA A 37 5.15 7.54 -6.80
CA ALA A 37 6.26 8.43 -7.13
C ALA A 37 7.47 7.65 -7.66
N GLN A 38 8.55 8.37 -7.98
CA GLN A 38 9.79 7.77 -8.43
C GLN A 38 10.47 6.99 -7.29
N LEU A 39 10.78 5.72 -7.55
CA LEU A 39 11.63 4.92 -6.66
C LEU A 39 13.12 5.13 -6.97
N PRO A 40 14.00 5.03 -5.99
CA PRO A 40 15.45 5.01 -6.23
C PRO A 40 15.83 3.88 -7.20
N LEU A 41 16.74 4.19 -8.14
CA LEU A 41 17.16 3.19 -9.15
C LEU A 41 17.74 1.91 -8.52
N PRO A 42 18.61 1.97 -7.50
CA PRO A 42 19.13 0.75 -6.86
C PRO A 42 18.05 -0.17 -6.27
N VAL A 43 16.92 0.40 -5.80
CA VAL A 43 15.78 -0.40 -5.31
C VAL A 43 15.12 -1.17 -6.45
N LEU A 44 14.94 -0.53 -7.61
CA LEU A 44 14.35 -1.18 -8.78
C LEU A 44 15.27 -2.25 -9.37
N GLU A 45 16.58 -1.98 -9.43
CA GLU A 45 17.59 -2.93 -9.90
C GLU A 45 17.66 -4.15 -8.99
N ARG A 46 17.63 -3.95 -7.68
CA ARG A 46 17.55 -5.04 -6.71
C ARG A 46 16.27 -5.86 -6.88
N ALA A 47 15.11 -5.21 -6.92
CA ALA A 47 13.84 -5.90 -7.13
C ALA A 47 13.84 -6.70 -8.45
N ALA A 48 14.40 -6.16 -9.53
CA ALA A 48 14.50 -6.85 -10.81
C ALA A 48 15.43 -8.07 -10.75
N SER A 49 16.55 -7.98 -10.03
CA SER A 49 17.50 -9.10 -9.87
C SER A 49 16.96 -10.24 -9.02
N GLU A 50 16.12 -9.92 -8.03
CA GLU A 50 15.52 -10.89 -7.11
C GLU A 50 14.16 -11.44 -7.62
N LEU A 51 13.60 -10.86 -8.70
CA LEU A 51 12.26 -11.18 -9.17
C LEU A 51 12.09 -12.62 -9.65
N THR A 52 13.13 -13.21 -10.21
CA THR A 52 13.12 -14.59 -10.74
C THR A 52 13.84 -15.59 -9.87
N ASP A 53 14.61 -15.11 -8.90
CA ASP A 53 15.42 -15.95 -8.03
C ASP A 53 15.64 -15.24 -6.67
N TRP A 54 14.72 -15.48 -5.75
CA TRP A 54 14.85 -14.95 -4.39
C TRP A 54 15.97 -15.66 -3.64
N ARG A 55 17.08 -14.96 -3.46
CA ARG A 55 18.25 -15.42 -2.68
C ARG A 55 18.77 -16.81 -3.04
N GLY A 56 18.70 -17.20 -4.31
CA GLY A 56 19.19 -18.49 -4.78
C GLY A 56 18.22 -19.65 -4.58
N SER A 57 16.96 -19.36 -4.28
CA SER A 57 15.91 -20.39 -4.13
C SER A 57 15.45 -20.99 -5.46
N GLY A 58 15.81 -20.36 -6.59
CA GLY A 58 15.31 -20.72 -7.91
C GLY A 58 13.85 -20.34 -8.18
N MET A 59 13.25 -19.57 -7.28
CA MET A 59 11.85 -19.12 -7.36
C MET A 59 11.74 -17.63 -6.99
N SER A 60 10.73 -16.96 -7.52
CA SER A 60 10.34 -15.63 -7.06
C SER A 60 9.69 -15.69 -5.68
N VAL A 61 9.92 -14.68 -4.85
CA VAL A 61 9.14 -14.52 -3.60
C VAL A 61 7.63 -14.41 -3.86
N LEU A 62 7.22 -14.02 -5.08
CA LEU A 62 5.81 -13.96 -5.51
C LEU A 62 5.20 -15.34 -5.78
N GLU A 63 6.01 -16.38 -5.96
CA GLU A 63 5.59 -17.75 -6.26
C GLU A 63 5.58 -18.65 -5.03
N VAL A 64 6.18 -18.23 -3.90
CA VAL A 64 6.23 -19.01 -2.68
C VAL A 64 5.02 -18.80 -1.80
N SER A 65 4.65 -19.82 -1.03
CA SER A 65 3.56 -19.72 -0.06
C SER A 65 3.90 -18.72 1.04
N HIS A 66 2.94 -17.91 1.46
CA HIS A 66 3.07 -17.00 2.62
C HIS A 66 3.41 -17.73 3.94
N ARG A 67 3.28 -19.06 3.99
CA ARG A 67 3.68 -19.93 5.09
C ARG A 67 5.03 -20.61 4.87
N GLY A 68 5.65 -20.43 3.70
CA GLY A 68 6.99 -20.93 3.38
C GLY A 68 8.08 -20.12 4.08
N ALA A 69 9.21 -20.77 4.36
CA ALA A 69 10.33 -20.15 5.07
C ALA A 69 10.83 -18.87 4.37
N ASP A 70 10.97 -18.91 3.04
CA ASP A 70 11.45 -17.78 2.24
C ASP A 70 10.54 -16.54 2.37
N PHE A 71 9.21 -16.74 2.38
CA PHE A 71 8.28 -15.63 2.56
C PHE A 71 8.32 -15.10 4.00
N ILE A 72 8.37 -15.99 4.99
CA ILE A 72 8.46 -15.61 6.40
C ILE A 72 9.72 -14.78 6.65
N GLU A 73 10.86 -15.19 6.10
CA GLU A 73 12.12 -14.43 6.18
C GLU A 73 11.99 -13.07 5.50
N CYS A 74 11.44 -13.02 4.29
CA CYS A 74 11.20 -11.76 3.57
C CYS A 74 10.32 -10.78 4.37
N ALA A 75 9.25 -11.28 4.98
CA ALA A 75 8.36 -10.47 5.79
C ALA A 75 9.02 -9.98 7.08
N ALA A 76 9.83 -10.82 7.73
CA ALA A 76 10.60 -10.46 8.93
C ALA A 76 11.65 -9.37 8.61
N ASP A 77 12.35 -9.50 7.50
CA ASP A 77 13.32 -8.49 7.04
C ASP A 77 12.64 -7.16 6.72
N ALA A 78 11.47 -7.20 6.09
CA ALA A 78 10.70 -6.00 5.79
C ALA A 78 10.23 -5.29 7.08
N GLU A 79 9.78 -6.04 8.08
CA GLU A 79 9.41 -5.48 9.38
C GLU A 79 10.63 -4.90 10.11
N ALA A 80 11.74 -5.62 10.15
CA ALA A 80 12.98 -5.15 10.78
C ALA A 80 13.50 -3.86 10.12
N ALA A 81 13.49 -3.79 8.79
CA ALA A 81 13.88 -2.60 8.05
C ALA A 81 12.96 -1.40 8.36
N LEU A 82 11.63 -1.62 8.38
CA LEU A 82 10.67 -0.57 8.73
C LEU A 82 10.89 -0.06 10.17
N ARG A 83 11.07 -0.96 11.13
CA ARG A 83 11.36 -0.59 12.53
C ARG A 83 12.63 0.24 12.64
N SER A 84 13.68 -0.17 11.96
CA SER A 84 14.97 0.54 11.96
C SER A 84 14.85 1.94 11.35
N VAL A 85 14.19 2.07 10.20
CA VAL A 85 14.09 3.36 9.48
C VAL A 85 13.15 4.34 10.16
N ALA A 86 12.02 3.85 10.67
CA ALA A 86 10.99 4.68 11.30
C ALA A 86 11.16 4.83 12.81
N GLY A 87 12.17 4.17 13.44
CA GLY A 87 12.38 4.21 14.88
C GLY A 87 11.21 3.62 15.66
N VAL A 88 10.56 2.56 15.13
CA VAL A 88 9.38 1.96 15.77
C VAL A 88 9.79 1.17 17.02
N PRO A 89 9.30 1.54 18.24
CA PRO A 89 9.61 0.83 19.46
C PRO A 89 9.04 -0.60 19.49
N ASP A 90 9.60 -1.47 20.34
CA ASP A 90 9.21 -2.88 20.42
C ASP A 90 7.79 -3.11 20.97
N ASP A 91 7.25 -2.16 21.72
CA ASP A 91 5.88 -2.19 22.25
C ASP A 91 4.81 -1.87 21.18
N TYR A 92 5.22 -1.42 19.99
CA TYR A 92 4.34 -1.24 18.83
C TYR A 92 4.33 -2.48 17.93
N ARG A 93 3.16 -2.81 17.41
CA ARG A 93 3.01 -3.86 16.39
C ARG A 93 3.06 -3.25 15.00
N VAL A 94 3.79 -3.90 14.09
CA VAL A 94 3.80 -3.59 12.65
C VAL A 94 2.89 -4.60 11.95
N LEU A 95 1.94 -4.10 11.15
CA LEU A 95 0.99 -4.93 10.42
C LEU A 95 1.01 -4.53 8.95
N PHE A 96 1.24 -5.50 8.06
CA PHE A 96 1.10 -5.34 6.61
C PHE A 96 -0.30 -5.77 6.19
N LEU A 97 -1.17 -4.79 5.92
CA LEU A 97 -2.58 -5.03 5.64
C LEU A 97 -2.92 -4.71 4.17
N ALA A 98 -3.79 -5.52 3.59
CA ALA A 98 -4.37 -5.25 2.28
C ALA A 98 -5.46 -4.16 2.36
N GLY A 99 -5.83 -3.55 1.19
CA GLY A 99 -6.97 -2.63 1.08
C GLY A 99 -6.60 -1.15 1.06
N GLY A 100 -5.35 -0.78 1.31
CA GLY A 100 -4.88 0.61 1.32
C GLY A 100 -5.67 1.50 2.28
N ALA A 101 -5.58 2.83 2.11
CA ALA A 101 -6.25 3.82 2.97
C ALA A 101 -7.78 3.68 2.97
N THR A 102 -8.39 3.35 1.84
CA THR A 102 -9.85 3.14 1.77
C THR A 102 -10.30 1.97 2.66
N GLY A 103 -9.54 0.87 2.66
CA GLY A 103 -9.80 -0.25 3.57
C GLY A 103 -9.67 0.16 5.03
N GLN A 104 -8.70 1.00 5.36
CA GLN A 104 -8.51 1.52 6.73
C GLN A 104 -9.63 2.48 7.16
N PHE A 105 -10.14 3.30 6.26
CA PHE A 105 -11.30 4.17 6.57
C PHE A 105 -12.53 3.37 7.00
N SER A 106 -12.71 2.17 6.46
CA SER A 106 -13.77 1.26 6.89
C SER A 106 -13.40 0.44 8.13
N ALA A 107 -12.14 0.03 8.25
CA ALA A 107 -11.66 -0.82 9.36
C ALA A 107 -11.63 -0.05 10.70
N ILE A 108 -11.25 1.23 10.69
CA ILE A 108 -11.18 2.05 11.91
C ILE A 108 -12.53 2.08 12.63
N PRO A 109 -13.62 2.56 12.03
CA PRO A 109 -14.91 2.56 12.72
C PRO A 109 -15.39 1.14 13.07
N ALA A 110 -15.16 0.16 12.20
CA ALA A 110 -15.56 -1.22 12.48
C ALA A 110 -14.89 -1.82 13.71
N ASN A 111 -13.68 -1.38 14.06
CA ASN A 111 -12.93 -1.87 15.22
C ASN A 111 -13.09 -1.01 16.46
N LEU A 112 -13.30 0.31 16.31
CA LEU A 112 -13.27 1.25 17.42
C LEU A 112 -14.64 1.74 17.88
N THR A 113 -15.71 1.48 17.10
CA THR A 113 -17.06 1.98 17.42
C THR A 113 -18.10 0.88 17.40
N ALA A 114 -19.14 1.06 18.25
CA ALA A 114 -20.41 0.42 18.10
C ALA A 114 -21.37 1.34 17.28
N ARG A 115 -22.48 0.77 16.81
CA ARG A 115 -23.51 1.57 16.11
C ARG A 115 -24.07 2.65 17.02
N GLY A 116 -24.01 3.90 16.58
CA GLY A 116 -24.47 5.06 17.34
C GLY A 116 -23.39 5.76 18.16
N ASP A 117 -22.17 5.20 18.24
CA ASP A 117 -21.05 5.89 18.91
C ASP A 117 -20.67 7.17 18.15
N ALA A 118 -20.35 8.22 18.90
CA ALA A 118 -19.90 9.50 18.35
C ALA A 118 -18.41 9.43 17.96
N VAL A 119 -18.07 10.05 16.84
CA VAL A 119 -16.71 10.21 16.33
C VAL A 119 -16.52 11.62 15.77
N ALA A 120 -15.33 12.19 15.98
CA ALA A 120 -15.01 13.55 15.53
C ALA A 120 -14.11 13.51 14.28
N PHE A 121 -14.35 14.43 13.35
CA PHE A 121 -13.59 14.54 12.09
C PHE A 121 -13.20 15.97 11.80
N LEU A 122 -11.98 16.14 11.27
CA LEU A 122 -11.57 17.34 10.54
C LEU A 122 -11.77 17.07 9.04
N ASN A 123 -12.57 17.88 8.36
CA ASN A 123 -12.76 17.77 6.91
C ASN A 123 -11.85 18.76 6.18
N THR A 124 -10.73 18.24 5.66
CA THR A 124 -9.68 19.03 5.02
C THR A 124 -9.50 18.70 3.54
N GLY A 125 -10.40 17.87 2.96
CA GLY A 125 -10.33 17.55 1.53
C GLY A 125 -11.09 16.28 1.14
N GLN A 126 -10.70 15.70 0.01
CA GLN A 126 -11.41 14.55 -0.57
C GLN A 126 -11.21 13.26 0.24
N TRP A 127 -10.04 13.06 0.84
CA TRP A 127 -9.76 11.85 1.61
C TRP A 127 -10.46 11.87 2.97
N SER A 128 -10.47 13.01 3.65
CA SER A 128 -11.24 13.18 4.88
C SER A 128 -12.74 13.03 4.63
N ALA A 129 -13.27 13.61 3.55
CA ALA A 129 -14.68 13.42 3.15
C ALA A 129 -15.02 11.94 2.88
N LYS A 130 -14.09 11.19 2.29
CA LYS A 130 -14.24 9.75 2.06
C LYS A 130 -14.24 8.96 3.37
N ALA A 131 -13.35 9.29 4.30
CA ALA A 131 -13.30 8.68 5.63
C ALA A 131 -14.58 8.95 6.43
N ILE A 132 -15.11 10.17 6.39
CA ILE A 132 -16.41 10.54 6.97
C ILE A 132 -17.53 9.65 6.43
N LYS A 133 -17.56 9.44 5.11
CA LYS A 133 -18.56 8.58 4.47
C LYS A 133 -18.49 7.13 4.95
N GLU A 134 -17.29 6.58 5.10
CA GLU A 134 -17.13 5.21 5.57
C GLU A 134 -17.48 5.06 7.04
N ALA A 135 -17.16 6.03 7.90
CA ALA A 135 -17.58 6.02 9.30
C ALA A 135 -19.12 6.05 9.45
N ARG A 136 -19.81 6.89 8.66
CA ARG A 136 -21.27 6.93 8.61
C ARG A 136 -21.89 5.61 8.13
N ARG A 137 -21.26 4.94 7.15
CA ARG A 137 -21.68 3.61 6.67
C ARG A 137 -21.55 2.53 7.73
N ALA A 138 -20.53 2.61 8.56
CA ALA A 138 -20.34 1.71 9.70
C ALA A 138 -21.38 1.95 10.81
N GLY A 139 -22.13 3.04 10.75
CA GLY A 139 -23.18 3.39 11.71
C GLY A 139 -22.73 4.30 12.84
N ALA A 140 -21.53 4.89 12.76
CA ALA A 140 -21.07 5.91 13.69
C ALA A 140 -21.82 7.23 13.48
N VAL A 141 -22.02 7.99 14.55
CA VAL A 141 -22.50 9.37 14.53
C VAL A 141 -21.31 10.28 14.32
N VAL A 142 -21.17 10.81 13.09
CA VAL A 142 -20.01 11.62 12.70
C VAL A 142 -20.28 13.09 12.96
N GLU A 143 -19.46 13.70 13.81
CA GLU A 143 -19.39 15.12 14.04
C GLU A 143 -18.17 15.70 13.31
N VAL A 144 -18.43 16.61 12.35
CA VAL A 144 -17.37 17.35 11.65
C VAL A 144 -17.12 18.62 12.45
N ILE A 145 -16.02 18.62 13.23
CA ILE A 145 -15.70 19.70 14.18
C ILE A 145 -14.91 20.84 13.56
N ALA A 146 -14.36 20.64 12.36
CA ALA A 146 -13.82 21.68 11.49
C ALA A 146 -13.96 21.27 10.03
N ASP A 147 -14.34 22.22 9.16
CA ASP A 147 -14.58 21.98 7.73
C ASP A 147 -14.00 23.10 6.89
N GLU A 148 -13.01 22.76 6.08
CA GLU A 148 -12.29 23.68 5.19
C GLU A 148 -12.91 23.78 3.78
N ALA A 149 -14.13 23.29 3.58
CA ALA A 149 -14.79 23.36 2.28
C ALA A 149 -15.01 24.80 1.79
N ALA A 150 -15.24 25.75 2.70
CA ALA A 150 -15.42 27.17 2.38
C ALA A 150 -14.16 27.80 1.76
N SER A 151 -12.96 27.32 2.15
CA SER A 151 -11.67 27.75 1.56
C SER A 151 -11.31 26.96 0.31
N SER A 152 -12.18 26.05 -0.16
CA SER A 152 -11.85 25.06 -1.20
C SER A 152 -10.66 24.17 -0.78
N TYR A 153 -10.53 23.92 0.51
CA TYR A 153 -9.45 23.10 1.12
C TYR A 153 -8.04 23.66 0.89
N THR A 154 -7.90 24.97 0.79
CA THR A 154 -6.58 25.64 0.66
C THR A 154 -5.98 26.05 2.00
N THR A 155 -6.69 25.79 3.10
CA THR A 155 -6.25 26.06 4.47
C THR A 155 -6.36 24.82 5.34
N THR A 156 -5.72 24.87 6.51
CA THR A 156 -5.89 23.87 7.56
C THR A 156 -6.58 24.51 8.75
N PRO A 157 -7.39 23.76 9.53
CA PRO A 157 -8.01 24.30 10.74
C PRO A 157 -6.97 24.75 11.75
N ASP A 158 -7.18 25.90 12.37
CA ASP A 158 -6.39 26.32 13.53
C ASP A 158 -6.66 25.34 14.69
N PRO A 159 -5.64 24.72 15.29
CA PRO A 159 -5.81 23.82 16.43
C PRO A 159 -6.57 24.41 17.62
N GLY A 160 -6.56 25.74 17.77
CA GLY A 160 -7.33 26.47 18.79
C GLY A 160 -8.79 26.74 18.44
N SER A 161 -9.23 26.49 17.19
CA SER A 161 -10.57 26.85 16.71
C SER A 161 -11.61 25.76 16.90
N PHE A 162 -11.23 24.55 17.31
CA PHE A 162 -12.15 23.44 17.52
C PHE A 162 -11.82 22.67 18.79
N ALA A 163 -12.79 21.94 19.32
CA ALA A 163 -12.61 21.02 20.44
C ALA A 163 -13.17 19.65 20.08
N VAL A 164 -12.52 18.61 20.53
CA VAL A 164 -13.04 17.23 20.38
C VAL A 164 -14.17 17.05 21.39
N PRO A 165 -15.37 16.64 20.98
CA PRO A 165 -16.49 16.45 21.90
C PRO A 165 -16.20 15.38 22.94
N ASP A 166 -16.67 15.59 24.17
CA ASP A 166 -16.64 14.58 25.21
C ASP A 166 -17.39 13.33 24.76
N GLY A 167 -16.77 12.16 24.94
CA GLY A 167 -17.35 10.88 24.55
C GLY A 167 -17.12 10.47 23.09
N ALA A 168 -16.46 11.29 22.28
CA ALA A 168 -16.01 10.85 20.96
C ALA A 168 -15.01 9.70 21.08
N ARG A 169 -15.25 8.60 20.35
CA ARG A 169 -14.41 7.40 20.39
C ARG A 169 -13.03 7.63 19.78
N TYR A 170 -12.95 8.50 18.78
CA TYR A 170 -11.70 8.94 18.16
C TYR A 170 -11.87 10.28 17.45
N LEU A 171 -10.74 10.94 17.23
CA LEU A 171 -10.60 12.04 16.28
C LEU A 171 -9.92 11.52 15.00
N HIS A 172 -10.50 11.77 13.84
CA HIS A 172 -9.89 11.52 12.55
C HIS A 172 -9.42 12.82 11.91
N TYR A 173 -8.18 12.82 11.44
CA TYR A 173 -7.65 13.87 10.57
C TYR A 173 -6.82 13.24 9.44
N THR A 174 -6.71 13.92 8.33
CA THR A 174 -5.93 13.49 7.17
C THR A 174 -4.72 14.39 7.02
N PRO A 175 -3.50 13.92 7.34
CA PRO A 175 -2.31 14.79 7.36
C PRO A 175 -1.81 15.16 5.96
N ASN A 176 -2.27 14.47 4.91
CA ASN A 176 -1.92 14.76 3.53
C ASN A 176 -3.10 14.52 2.59
N GLU A 177 -3.68 15.59 2.12
CA GLU A 177 -4.73 15.59 1.10
C GLU A 177 -4.07 15.67 -0.30
N THR A 178 -3.60 14.52 -0.82
CA THR A 178 -2.77 14.45 -2.04
C THR A 178 -3.45 14.93 -3.33
N ILE A 179 -4.73 15.25 -3.29
CA ILE A 179 -5.49 15.82 -4.41
C ILE A 179 -5.53 17.34 -4.32
N GLY A 180 -5.73 17.87 -3.12
CA GLY A 180 -5.85 19.32 -2.90
C GLY A 180 -4.52 20.02 -2.60
N GLY A 181 -3.54 19.28 -2.13
CA GLY A 181 -2.20 19.80 -1.79
C GLY A 181 -1.94 19.85 -0.30
#